data_631af5b3fcf0ed0e1db0c4910197a7b9
#
_entry.id   631af5b3fcf0ed0e1db0c4910197a7b9
#
_cell.length_a   1.000
_cell.length_b   1.000
_cell.length_c   1.000
_cell.angle_alpha   90.00
_cell.angle_beta   90.00
_cell.angle_gamma   90.00
#
_symmetry.space_group_name_H-M   'P 1'
#
loop_
_entity.id
_entity.type
_entity.pdbx_description
1 polymer ?
#
loop_
_entity_poly.entity_id
_entity_poly.type
_entity_poly.pdbx_seq_one_letter_code
_entity_poly.pdbx_strand_id
1 'polypeptide(L)'
;NLIGDGVVLSDSFEYGEANIFTPPFFSSVNIRIGNCNVFNGNVILGHDATIGDYNFFGPASQILGNVKIGNQNQIGANSILLPNVKIGNNSKIAPISAVYKGCKNNCYLLGNPAVKVGEVE
;
A
#
# COMPACT_ATOMS: atom_id res chain seq x y z
N ASN A 1 -10.56 -2.02 14.38
CA ASN A 1 -9.19 -1.68 14.00
C ASN A 1 -8.25 -1.91 15.16
N LEU A 2 -7.06 -2.40 14.85
CA LEU A 2 -5.94 -2.48 15.79
C LEU A 2 -4.95 -1.39 15.43
N ILE A 3 -4.86 -0.39 16.29
CA ILE A 3 -3.95 0.74 16.10
C ILE A 3 -2.89 0.63 17.19
N GLY A 4 -1.64 0.33 16.79
CA GLY A 4 -0.55 0.13 17.72
C GLY A 4 -0.20 1.40 18.49
N ASP A 5 0.46 1.24 19.63
CA ASP A 5 0.88 2.37 20.45
C ASP A 5 1.82 3.28 19.68
N GLY A 6 1.57 4.58 19.78
CA GLY A 6 2.38 5.59 19.08
C GLY A 6 1.98 5.88 17.64
N VAL A 7 1.04 5.12 17.07
CA VAL A 7 0.49 5.45 15.75
C VAL A 7 -0.43 6.65 15.88
N VAL A 8 -0.16 7.69 15.08
CA VAL A 8 -0.98 8.90 15.03
C VAL A 8 -1.58 9.02 13.65
N LEU A 9 -2.91 9.07 13.59
CA LEU A 9 -3.66 9.26 12.36
C LEU A 9 -4.22 10.69 12.33
N SER A 10 -4.01 11.41 11.24
CA SER A 10 -4.50 12.78 11.10
C SER A 10 -6.02 12.81 11.00
N ASP A 11 -6.62 14.00 11.23
CA ASP A 11 -8.07 14.18 11.11
C ASP A 11 -8.57 13.92 9.69
N SER A 12 -7.72 14.05 8.69
CA SER A 12 -8.06 13.79 7.30
C SER A 12 -7.79 12.35 6.86
N PHE A 13 -7.51 11.46 7.80
CA PHE A 13 -7.30 10.02 7.53
C PHE A 13 -8.64 9.30 7.72
N GLU A 14 -9.22 8.84 6.63
CA GLU A 14 -10.45 8.06 6.66
C GLU A 14 -10.13 6.58 6.53
N TYR A 15 -10.71 5.76 7.39
CA TYR A 15 -10.48 4.31 7.37
C TYR A 15 -11.75 3.55 7.74
N GLY A 16 -11.90 2.37 7.17
CA GLY A 16 -13.00 1.47 7.47
C GLY A 16 -12.76 0.65 8.74
N GLU A 17 -13.03 -0.64 8.67
CA GLU A 17 -12.98 -1.53 9.82
C GLU A 17 -11.94 -2.64 9.63
N ALA A 18 -11.55 -3.25 10.74
CA ALA A 18 -10.65 -4.40 10.78
C ALA A 18 -9.28 -4.16 10.13
N ASN A 19 -8.80 -2.93 10.15
CA ASN A 19 -7.44 -2.60 9.72
C ASN A 19 -6.45 -2.78 10.87
N ILE A 20 -5.22 -3.14 10.54
CA ILE A 20 -4.13 -3.28 11.50
C ILE A 20 -3.02 -2.29 11.14
N PHE A 21 -2.69 -1.41 12.08
CA PHE A 21 -1.62 -0.43 11.94
C PHE A 21 -0.51 -0.76 12.93
N THR A 22 0.60 -1.28 12.44
CA THR A 22 1.75 -1.64 13.26
C THR A 22 2.73 -0.47 13.32
N PRO A 23 3.12 0.00 14.51
CA PRO A 23 4.08 1.10 14.63
C PRO A 23 5.50 0.65 14.25
N PRO A 24 6.36 1.58 13.80
CA PRO A 24 6.00 2.93 13.42
C PRO A 24 5.21 2.97 12.10
N PHE A 25 4.27 3.90 12.00
CA PHE A 25 3.45 4.08 10.82
C PHE A 25 3.39 5.57 10.51
N PHE A 26 3.66 5.94 9.26
CA PHE A 26 3.74 7.32 8.84
C PHE A 26 2.70 7.61 7.76
N SER A 27 1.92 8.64 7.95
CA SER A 27 0.93 9.03 6.96
C SER A 27 0.90 10.55 6.79
N SER A 28 0.64 10.98 5.56
CA SER A 28 0.42 12.38 5.24
C SER A 28 -1.08 12.70 5.32
N VAL A 29 -1.57 13.65 4.55
CA VAL A 29 -2.95 14.14 4.62
C VAL A 29 -3.84 13.53 3.55
N ASN A 30 -5.15 13.55 3.78
CA ASN A 30 -6.18 13.12 2.84
C ASN A 30 -6.02 11.65 2.41
N ILE A 31 -5.78 10.79 3.36
CA ILE A 31 -5.65 9.35 3.13
C ILE A 31 -7.02 8.70 3.27
N ARG A 32 -7.35 7.79 2.36
CA ARG A 32 -8.56 6.97 2.44
C ARG A 32 -8.20 5.51 2.28
N ILE A 33 -8.59 4.71 3.25
CA ILE A 33 -8.45 3.25 3.16
C ILE A 33 -9.78 2.57 3.48
N GLY A 34 -9.97 1.41 2.92
CA GLY A 34 -11.17 0.59 3.17
C GLY A 34 -11.00 -0.28 4.41
N ASN A 35 -11.27 -1.58 4.24
CA ASN A 35 -11.38 -2.53 5.33
C ASN A 35 -10.33 -3.63 5.25
N CYS A 36 -10.00 -4.23 6.39
CA CYS A 36 -9.18 -5.43 6.46
C CYS A 36 -7.79 -5.28 5.82
N ASN A 37 -7.20 -4.10 5.91
CA ASN A 37 -5.84 -3.87 5.44
C ASN A 37 -4.85 -4.08 6.58
N VAL A 38 -3.67 -4.61 6.26
CA VAL A 38 -2.59 -4.81 7.23
C VAL A 38 -1.40 -3.96 6.83
N PHE A 39 -1.00 -3.08 7.73
CA PHE A 39 0.19 -2.23 7.55
C PHE A 39 1.25 -2.66 8.56
N ASN A 40 2.30 -3.30 8.08
CA ASN A 40 3.43 -3.66 8.93
C ASN A 40 4.28 -2.43 9.27
N GLY A 41 5.27 -2.62 10.14
CA GLY A 41 6.07 -1.50 10.65
C GLY A 41 6.79 -0.71 9.58
N ASN A 42 6.96 0.58 9.82
CA ASN A 42 7.64 1.52 8.93
C ASN A 42 6.97 1.73 7.56
N VAL A 43 5.71 1.44 7.44
CA VAL A 43 4.95 1.78 6.22
C VAL A 43 4.74 3.29 6.16
N ILE A 44 4.91 3.85 4.98
CA ILE A 44 4.70 5.28 4.71
C ILE A 44 3.60 5.43 3.68
N LEU A 45 2.57 6.21 4.01
CA LEU A 45 1.51 6.59 3.07
C LEU A 45 1.62 8.07 2.75
N GLY A 46 1.82 8.37 1.47
CA GLY A 46 1.88 9.74 0.97
C GLY A 46 0.50 10.39 0.87
N HIS A 47 0.51 11.69 0.65
CA HIS A 47 -0.72 12.48 0.57
C HIS A 47 -1.66 11.99 -0.52
N ASP A 48 -2.95 12.06 -0.27
CA ASP A 48 -4.00 11.70 -1.23
C ASP A 48 -3.96 10.23 -1.69
N ALA A 49 -3.33 9.35 -0.93
CA ALA A 49 -3.35 7.93 -1.24
C ALA A 49 -4.73 7.34 -0.97
N THR A 50 -5.16 6.46 -1.87
CA THR A 50 -6.44 5.75 -1.75
C THR A 50 -6.19 4.25 -1.85
N ILE A 51 -6.69 3.51 -0.86
CA ILE A 51 -6.46 2.08 -0.73
C ILE A 51 -7.81 1.40 -0.47
N GLY A 52 -8.08 0.33 -1.18
CA GLY A 52 -9.32 -0.44 -1.01
C GLY A 52 -9.26 -1.40 0.17
N ASP A 53 -9.69 -2.64 -0.06
CA ASP A 53 -9.88 -3.65 0.99
C ASP A 53 -8.90 -4.80 0.84
N TYR A 54 -8.59 -5.47 1.96
CA TYR A 54 -7.82 -6.72 2.00
C TYR A 54 -6.42 -6.60 1.41
N ASN A 55 -5.77 -5.47 1.60
CA ASN A 55 -4.39 -5.30 1.15
C ASN A 55 -3.41 -5.57 2.29
N PHE A 56 -2.25 -6.11 1.93
CA PHE A 56 -1.17 -6.38 2.85
C PHE A 56 0.05 -5.55 2.44
N PHE A 57 0.57 -4.77 3.38
CA PHE A 57 1.74 -3.92 3.16
C PHE A 57 2.90 -4.45 4.00
N GLY A 58 3.92 -4.95 3.34
CA GLY A 58 5.13 -5.42 4.00
C GLY A 58 5.89 -4.28 4.69
N PRO A 59 6.77 -4.60 5.63
CA PRO A 59 7.48 -3.57 6.40
C PRO A 59 8.31 -2.67 5.50
N ALA A 60 8.35 -1.39 5.86
CA ALA A 60 9.07 -0.35 5.17
C ALA A 60 8.66 -0.12 3.71
N SER A 61 7.46 -0.55 3.32
CA SER A 61 6.92 -0.19 2.01
C SER A 61 6.52 1.29 2.00
N GLN A 62 6.73 1.94 0.85
CA GLN A 62 6.45 3.35 0.66
C GLN A 62 5.42 3.55 -0.44
N ILE A 63 4.31 4.13 -0.08
CA ILE A 63 3.22 4.44 -0.98
C ILE A 63 3.20 5.95 -1.15
N LEU A 64 3.67 6.46 -2.27
CA LEU A 64 3.88 7.89 -2.44
C LEU A 64 2.58 8.62 -2.81
N GLY A 65 2.71 9.92 -3.07
CA GLY A 65 1.54 10.78 -3.23
C GLY A 65 0.60 10.37 -4.35
N ASN A 66 -0.69 10.43 -4.08
CA ASN A 66 -1.75 10.18 -5.06
C ASN A 66 -1.73 8.78 -5.68
N VAL A 67 -1.15 7.81 -4.99
CA VAL A 67 -1.19 6.41 -5.41
C VAL A 67 -2.59 5.85 -5.12
N LYS A 68 -3.10 5.01 -6.02
CA LYS A 68 -4.39 4.35 -5.87
C LYS A 68 -4.19 2.84 -5.93
N ILE A 69 -4.69 2.16 -4.92
CA ILE A 69 -4.57 0.70 -4.77
C ILE A 69 -5.97 0.14 -4.56
N GLY A 70 -6.33 -0.87 -5.34
CA GLY A 70 -7.63 -1.54 -5.22
C GLY A 70 -7.65 -2.55 -4.07
N ASN A 71 -8.05 -3.78 -4.37
CA ASN A 71 -8.30 -4.80 -3.35
C ASN A 71 -7.40 -6.01 -3.49
N GLN A 72 -7.14 -6.69 -2.37
CA GLN A 72 -6.47 -7.99 -2.33
C GLN A 72 -5.05 -7.97 -2.92
N ASN A 73 -4.33 -6.89 -2.69
CA ASN A 73 -2.95 -6.76 -3.16
C ASN A 73 -1.96 -7.07 -2.04
N GLN A 74 -0.78 -7.56 -2.42
CA GLN A 74 0.34 -7.77 -1.52
C GLN A 74 1.50 -6.87 -1.97
N ILE A 75 1.86 -5.95 -1.12
CA ILE A 75 2.96 -5.01 -1.38
C ILE A 75 4.17 -5.50 -0.60
N GLY A 76 5.22 -5.88 -1.30
CA GLY A 76 6.40 -6.46 -0.68
C GLY A 76 7.19 -5.48 0.17
N ALA A 77 7.96 -6.03 1.12
CA ALA A 77 8.79 -5.23 2.01
C ALA A 77 9.78 -4.35 1.24
N ASN A 78 10.01 -3.15 1.72
CA ASN A 78 10.96 -2.18 1.13
C ASN A 78 10.68 -1.84 -0.33
N SER A 79 9.46 -2.06 -0.80
CA SER A 79 9.08 -1.61 -2.14
C SER A 79 8.57 -0.19 -2.10
N ILE A 80 8.62 0.47 -3.24
CA ILE A 80 8.18 1.85 -3.37
C ILE A 80 7.26 1.97 -4.59
N LEU A 81 6.08 2.55 -4.37
CA LEU A 81 5.17 2.90 -5.43
C LEU A 81 5.27 4.41 -5.67
N LEU A 82 5.76 4.79 -6.85
CA LEU A 82 6.03 6.19 -7.18
C LEU A 82 4.73 6.99 -7.29
N PRO A 83 4.79 8.33 -7.21
CA PRO A 83 3.58 9.15 -7.25
C PRO A 83 2.68 8.86 -8.44
N ASN A 84 1.38 8.87 -8.21
CA ASN A 84 0.32 8.67 -9.20
C ASN A 84 0.20 7.25 -9.75
N VAL A 85 0.96 6.29 -9.23
CA VAL A 85 0.84 4.88 -9.65
C VAL A 85 -0.53 4.32 -9.26
N LYS A 86 -1.10 3.51 -10.15
CA LYS A 86 -2.38 2.83 -9.90
C LYS A 86 -2.20 1.33 -9.97
N ILE A 87 -2.58 0.65 -8.89
CA ILE A 87 -2.61 -0.81 -8.81
C ILE A 87 -4.07 -1.22 -8.68
N GLY A 88 -4.51 -2.13 -9.51
CA GLY A 88 -5.89 -2.65 -9.44
C GLY A 88 -6.06 -3.67 -8.33
N ASN A 89 -6.43 -4.90 -8.70
CA ASN A 89 -6.76 -5.92 -7.72
C ASN A 89 -5.91 -7.17 -7.88
N ASN A 90 -5.78 -7.91 -6.78
CA ASN A 90 -5.17 -9.24 -6.76
C ASN A 90 -3.76 -9.27 -7.36
N SER A 91 -2.97 -8.26 -7.07
CA SER A 91 -1.61 -8.14 -7.59
C SER A 91 -0.58 -8.27 -6.48
N LYS A 92 0.62 -8.67 -6.85
CA LYS A 92 1.75 -8.80 -5.94
C LYS A 92 2.90 -7.94 -6.44
N ILE A 93 3.47 -7.18 -5.53
CA ILE A 93 4.70 -6.42 -5.76
C ILE A 93 5.81 -7.13 -4.98
N ALA A 94 6.83 -7.59 -5.69
CA ALA A 94 7.95 -8.27 -5.04
C ALA A 94 8.70 -7.31 -4.11
N PRO A 95 9.33 -7.83 -3.05
CA PRO A 95 10.15 -6.98 -2.18
C PRO A 95 11.23 -6.23 -2.94
N ILE A 96 11.58 -5.04 -2.45
CA ILE A 96 12.66 -4.20 -2.99
C ILE A 96 12.40 -3.83 -4.46
N SER A 97 11.15 -3.61 -4.80
CA SER A 97 10.76 -3.17 -6.14
C SER A 97 10.42 -1.68 -6.15
N ALA A 98 10.70 -1.02 -7.27
CA ALA A 98 10.32 0.36 -7.48
C ALA A 98 9.33 0.42 -8.65
N VAL A 99 8.07 0.71 -8.34
CA VAL A 99 6.97 0.69 -9.32
C VAL A 99 6.76 2.09 -9.86
N TYR A 100 7.11 2.29 -11.13
CA TYR A 100 6.90 3.55 -11.85
C TYR A 100 5.62 3.52 -12.66
N LYS A 101 5.23 2.34 -13.12
CA LYS A 101 4.03 2.13 -13.91
C LYS A 101 3.22 1.01 -13.25
N GLY A 102 1.97 1.30 -12.93
CA GLY A 102 1.10 0.34 -12.28
C GLY A 102 0.55 -0.72 -13.22
N CYS A 103 -0.43 -1.45 -12.71
CA CYS A 103 -1.13 -2.47 -13.48
C CYS A 103 -2.60 -2.54 -13.05
N LYS A 104 -3.44 -3.18 -13.86
CA LYS A 104 -4.86 -3.29 -13.56
C LYS A 104 -5.15 -4.42 -12.57
N ASN A 105 -4.95 -5.68 -12.97
CA ASN A 105 -5.31 -6.83 -12.13
C ASN A 105 -4.35 -7.98 -12.34
N ASN A 106 -4.20 -8.81 -11.30
CA ASN A 106 -3.52 -10.09 -11.37
C ASN A 106 -2.06 -10.01 -11.83
N CYS A 107 -1.39 -8.92 -11.54
CA CYS A 107 -0.01 -8.71 -11.96
C CYS A 107 0.96 -9.14 -10.88
N TYR A 108 2.07 -9.71 -11.29
CA TYR A 108 3.25 -9.88 -10.44
C TYR A 108 4.34 -8.93 -10.95
N LEU A 109 4.67 -7.93 -10.16
CA LEU A 109 5.65 -6.89 -10.51
C LEU A 109 6.94 -7.10 -9.75
N LEU A 110 8.07 -6.96 -10.43
CA LEU A 110 9.40 -7.19 -9.84
C LEU A 110 10.42 -6.24 -10.44
N GLY A 111 11.27 -5.70 -9.59
CA GLY A 111 12.50 -5.02 -9.98
C GLY A 111 12.45 -3.50 -9.86
N ASN A 112 13.47 -2.84 -10.40
CA ASN A 112 13.58 -1.38 -10.47
C ASN A 112 14.17 -0.96 -11.84
N PRO A 113 13.39 -0.42 -12.76
CA PRO A 113 11.93 -0.24 -12.65
C PRO A 113 11.22 -1.59 -12.63
N ALA A 114 10.13 -1.67 -11.85
CA ALA A 114 9.38 -2.91 -11.75
C ALA A 114 8.66 -3.21 -13.06
N VAL A 115 8.74 -4.46 -13.48
CA VAL A 115 8.07 -4.95 -14.69
C VAL A 115 7.22 -6.16 -14.34
N LYS A 116 6.19 -6.42 -15.15
CA LYS A 116 5.34 -7.58 -14.96
C LYS A 116 6.12 -8.84 -15.36
N VAL A 117 6.30 -9.74 -14.40
CA VAL A 117 7.02 -11.00 -14.61
C VAL A 117 6.11 -12.21 -14.60
N GLY A 118 4.83 -12.03 -14.32
CA GLY A 118 3.86 -13.11 -14.31
C GLY A 118 2.48 -12.62 -13.92
N GLU A 119 1.57 -13.57 -13.76
CA GLU A 119 0.23 -13.31 -13.30
C GLU A 119 -0.04 -14.05 -12.00
N VAL A 120 -0.85 -13.42 -11.14
CA VAL A 120 -1.35 -14.03 -9.92
C VAL A 120 -2.61 -14.81 -10.29
N GLU A 121 -2.64 -16.09 -9.91
CA GLU A 121 -3.79 -16.97 -10.14
C GLU A 121 -4.85 -16.85 -9.05
#